data_887558c9f515cec13548a5d7e496a79e
#
_entry.id   887558c9f515cec13548a5d7e496a79e
#
_cell.length_a   1.000
_cell.length_b   1.000
_cell.length_c   1.000
_cell.angle_alpha   90.00
_cell.angle_beta   90.00
_cell.angle_gamma   90.00
#
_symmetry.space_group_name_H-M   'P 1'
#
loop_
_entity.id
_entity.type
_entity.pdbx_description
1 polymer ?
#
loop_
_entity_poly.entity_id
_entity_poly.type
_entity_poly.pdbx_seq_one_letter_code
_entity_poly.pdbx_strand_id
1 'polypeptide(L)'
;NLKRRRHGKKPILVDLEQDSRKLIELVTAAKRFGIFTIGGGVPRNNVQNVAPLIEIINQRLGTNLPPRRFTYGIRICPDRPHFGHLSGCTYSENESWRKAVKNGVYAEIQPDATQVWPFLVKYILDTRHVVGNKRR
;
A
#
# COMPACT_ATOMS: atom_id res chain seq x y z
N ASN A 1 -25.39 2.16 -12.16
CA ASN A 1 -25.85 3.50 -12.56
C ASN A 1 -27.19 3.50 -13.29
N LEU A 2 -27.51 2.52 -14.16
CA LEU A 2 -28.80 2.43 -14.87
C LEU A 2 -30.01 2.40 -13.89
N LYS A 3 -29.97 1.54 -12.88
CA LYS A 3 -31.01 1.46 -11.86
C LYS A 3 -31.18 2.79 -11.11
N ARG A 4 -30.08 3.49 -10.79
CA ARG A 4 -30.13 4.80 -10.14
C ARG A 4 -30.80 5.87 -11.02
N ARG A 5 -30.45 5.92 -12.31
CA ARG A 5 -31.05 6.86 -13.27
C ARG A 5 -32.55 6.64 -13.41
N ARG A 6 -33.01 5.37 -13.49
CA ARG A 6 -34.45 5.03 -13.54
C ARG A 6 -35.23 5.53 -12.32
N HIS A 7 -34.58 5.69 -11.18
CA HIS A 7 -35.20 6.21 -9.93
C HIS A 7 -34.86 7.70 -9.69
N GLY A 8 -34.45 8.45 -10.70
CA GLY A 8 -34.14 9.87 -10.57
C GLY A 8 -32.93 10.19 -9.69
N LYS A 9 -32.13 9.19 -9.31
CA LYS A 9 -30.94 9.37 -8.47
C LYS A 9 -29.72 9.71 -9.32
N LYS A 10 -28.86 10.61 -8.80
CA LYS A 10 -27.60 10.93 -9.46
C LYS A 10 -26.74 9.67 -9.64
N PRO A 11 -26.00 9.54 -10.76
CA PRO A 11 -25.09 8.42 -10.99
C PRO A 11 -23.98 8.43 -9.93
N ILE A 12 -23.43 7.25 -9.62
CA ILE A 12 -22.19 7.12 -8.89
C ILE A 12 -21.08 7.43 -9.88
N LEU A 13 -20.28 8.41 -9.58
CA LEU A 13 -19.09 8.78 -10.34
C LEU A 13 -17.87 8.21 -9.61
N VAL A 14 -16.92 7.69 -10.37
CA VAL A 14 -15.60 7.29 -9.88
C VAL A 14 -14.62 8.35 -10.39
N ASP A 15 -13.98 9.04 -9.47
CA ASP A 15 -13.00 10.08 -9.76
C ASP A 15 -11.61 9.61 -9.33
N LEU A 16 -10.88 9.05 -10.28
CA LEU A 16 -9.53 8.51 -10.05
C LEU A 16 -8.51 9.59 -9.75
N GLU A 17 -8.74 10.81 -10.21
CA GLU A 17 -7.86 11.93 -9.90
C GLU A 17 -8.02 12.37 -8.45
N GLN A 18 -9.25 12.45 -7.95
CA GLN A 18 -9.53 12.76 -6.56
C GLN A 18 -8.93 11.68 -5.64
N ASP A 19 -9.05 10.41 -5.98
CA ASP A 19 -8.45 9.31 -5.22
C ASP A 19 -6.92 9.43 -5.17
N SER A 20 -6.29 9.74 -6.30
CA SER A 20 -4.84 9.94 -6.39
C SER A 20 -4.37 11.13 -5.57
N ARG A 21 -5.08 12.26 -5.63
CA ARG A 21 -4.81 13.45 -4.80
C ARG A 21 -4.91 13.12 -3.32
N LYS A 22 -5.97 12.41 -2.92
CA LYS A 22 -6.16 12.00 -1.53
C LYS A 22 -5.04 11.10 -1.03
N LEU A 23 -4.59 10.16 -1.86
CA LEU A 23 -3.47 9.30 -1.53
C LEU A 23 -2.16 10.09 -1.35
N ILE A 24 -1.88 11.06 -2.23
CA ILE A 24 -0.72 11.96 -2.11
C ILE A 24 -0.79 12.75 -0.79
N GLU A 25 -1.94 13.34 -0.46
CA GLU A 25 -2.13 14.06 0.79
C GLU A 25 -1.85 13.20 2.02
N LEU A 26 -2.41 11.98 2.06
CA LEU A 26 -2.21 11.07 3.17
C LEU A 26 -0.74 10.67 3.34
N VAL A 27 -0.07 10.37 2.24
CA VAL A 27 1.34 9.94 2.25
C VAL A 27 2.26 11.10 2.60
N THR A 28 2.03 12.30 2.09
CA THR A 28 2.86 13.49 2.39
C THR A 28 2.69 13.96 3.84
N ALA A 29 1.50 13.84 4.40
CA ALA A 29 1.23 14.19 5.80
C ALA A 29 1.80 13.16 6.80
N ALA A 30 1.97 11.91 6.39
CA ALA A 30 2.44 10.86 7.28
C ALA A 30 3.94 11.01 7.60
N LYS A 31 4.31 10.91 8.88
CA LYS A 31 5.73 10.84 9.30
C LYS A 31 6.36 9.49 8.93
N ARG A 32 5.62 8.42 9.06
CA ARG A 32 6.03 7.04 8.74
C ARG A 32 4.85 6.33 8.10
N PHE A 33 5.10 5.55 7.08
CA PHE A 33 4.06 4.75 6.45
C PHE A 33 4.62 3.43 5.93
N GLY A 34 3.74 2.46 5.85
CA GLY A 34 4.03 1.13 5.35
C GLY A 34 2.87 0.60 4.55
N ILE A 35 3.06 -0.57 3.97
CA ILE A 35 2.02 -1.26 3.21
C ILE A 35 1.86 -2.69 3.73
N PHE A 36 0.63 -3.06 4.05
CA PHE A 36 0.25 -4.42 4.36
C PHE A 36 -0.68 -4.92 3.25
N THR A 37 -0.29 -6.02 2.60
CA THR A 37 -1.00 -6.52 1.43
C THR A 37 -1.40 -7.97 1.64
N ILE A 38 -2.67 -8.29 1.39
CA ILE A 38 -3.17 -9.66 1.32
C ILE A 38 -3.55 -9.93 -0.14
N GLY A 39 -2.86 -10.87 -0.75
CA GLY A 39 -2.99 -11.17 -2.18
C GLY A 39 -2.41 -10.05 -3.07
N GLY A 40 -3.05 -9.83 -4.18
CA GLY A 40 -3.11 -8.71 -5.08
C GLY A 40 -1.88 -8.11 -5.70
N GLY A 41 -1.95 -7.84 -6.98
CA GLY A 41 -0.97 -7.15 -7.80
C GLY A 41 -1.32 -5.70 -8.08
N VAL A 42 -2.43 -5.48 -8.79
CA VAL A 42 -2.80 -4.13 -9.27
C VAL A 42 -3.03 -3.15 -8.12
N PRO A 43 -3.84 -3.43 -7.10
CA PRO A 43 -4.07 -2.49 -6.01
C PRO A 43 -2.79 -2.14 -5.25
N ARG A 44 -1.96 -3.14 -4.94
CA ARG A 44 -0.67 -2.93 -4.29
C ARG A 44 0.23 -2.02 -5.12
N ASN A 45 0.39 -2.33 -6.40
CA ASN A 45 1.24 -1.57 -7.30
C ASN A 45 0.74 -0.13 -7.45
N ASN A 46 -0.58 0.06 -7.56
CA ASN A 46 -1.19 1.38 -7.65
C ASN A 46 -0.89 2.24 -6.41
N VAL A 47 -1.04 1.68 -5.22
CA VAL A 47 -0.71 2.39 -3.97
C VAL A 47 0.78 2.70 -3.88
N GLN A 48 1.64 1.76 -4.25
CA GLN A 48 3.09 1.99 -4.21
C GLN A 48 3.58 3.02 -5.24
N ASN A 49 2.86 3.20 -6.34
CA ASN A 49 3.19 4.20 -7.36
C ASN A 49 3.05 5.65 -6.86
N VAL A 50 2.43 5.90 -5.70
CA VAL A 50 2.40 7.25 -5.11
C VAL A 50 3.80 7.81 -4.89
N ALA A 51 4.79 6.98 -4.56
CA ALA A 51 6.16 7.42 -4.33
C ALA A 51 6.81 7.99 -5.60
N PRO A 52 6.94 7.25 -6.72
CA PRO A 52 7.44 7.82 -7.97
C PRO A 52 6.52 8.91 -8.54
N LEU A 53 5.21 8.87 -8.30
CA LEU A 53 4.28 9.91 -8.73
C LEU A 53 4.62 11.26 -8.09
N ILE A 54 4.93 11.30 -6.80
CA ILE A 54 5.37 12.53 -6.12
C ILE A 54 6.66 13.09 -6.76
N GLU A 55 7.61 12.22 -7.09
CA GLU A 55 8.85 12.65 -7.76
C GLU A 55 8.56 13.22 -9.16
N ILE A 56 7.66 12.59 -9.92
CA ILE A 56 7.23 13.07 -11.25
C ILE A 56 6.53 14.43 -11.15
N ILE A 57 5.63 14.60 -10.18
CA ILE A 57 4.92 15.86 -9.94
C ILE A 57 5.91 16.97 -9.64
N ASN A 58 6.86 16.71 -8.75
CA ASN A 58 7.91 17.68 -8.43
C ASN A 58 8.69 18.10 -9.68
N GLN A 59 9.10 17.14 -10.50
CA GLN A 59 9.86 17.39 -11.71
C GLN A 59 9.07 18.15 -12.78
N ARG A 60 7.80 17.76 -12.97
CA ARG A 60 6.97 18.30 -14.06
C ARG A 60 6.33 19.64 -13.74
N LEU A 61 5.94 19.85 -12.48
CA LEU A 61 5.20 21.02 -12.03
C LEU A 61 6.04 21.98 -11.19
N GLY A 62 7.33 21.70 -10.99
CA GLY A 62 8.21 22.53 -10.16
C GLY A 62 7.77 22.59 -8.69
N THR A 63 7.02 21.60 -8.21
CA THR A 63 6.61 21.54 -6.81
C THR A 63 7.75 20.99 -5.94
N ASN A 64 7.65 21.19 -4.63
CA ASN A 64 8.65 20.68 -3.68
C ASN A 64 7.97 19.81 -2.61
N LEU A 65 7.16 18.85 -3.05
CA LEU A 65 6.56 17.86 -2.15
C LEU A 65 7.67 16.97 -1.58
N PRO A 66 7.61 16.62 -0.28
CA PRO A 66 8.64 15.77 0.33
C PRO A 66 8.64 14.39 -0.34
N PRO A 67 9.80 13.89 -0.81
CA PRO A 67 9.88 12.55 -1.39
C PRO A 67 9.50 11.52 -0.32
N ARG A 68 8.67 10.56 -0.72
CA ARG A 68 8.13 9.54 0.18
C ARG A 68 8.40 8.16 -0.38
N ARG A 69 8.83 7.25 0.48
CA ARG A 69 9.05 5.83 0.14
C ARG A 69 8.59 4.96 1.28
N PHE A 70 8.06 3.78 0.96
CA PHE A 70 7.62 2.83 1.96
C PHE A 70 8.81 2.32 2.79
N THR A 71 8.70 2.42 4.11
CA THR A 71 9.70 1.96 5.07
C THR A 71 9.37 0.60 5.66
N TYR A 72 8.11 0.21 5.60
CA TYR A 72 7.60 -1.06 6.07
C TYR A 72 6.74 -1.69 5.00
N GLY A 73 6.85 -3.00 4.84
CA GLY A 73 6.02 -3.73 3.92
C GLY A 73 5.83 -5.18 4.30
N ILE A 74 4.58 -5.65 4.32
CA ILE A 74 4.25 -7.05 4.47
C ILE A 74 3.36 -7.44 3.30
N ARG A 75 3.66 -8.57 2.70
CA ARG A 75 2.84 -9.20 1.67
C ARG A 75 2.55 -10.65 2.06
N ILE A 76 1.29 -11.01 2.05
CA ILE A 76 0.82 -12.39 2.16
C ILE A 76 0.24 -12.76 0.80
N CYS A 77 0.89 -13.64 0.04
CA CYS A 77 0.46 -14.04 -1.28
C CYS A 77 1.06 -15.40 -1.65
N PRO A 78 0.24 -16.41 -1.99
CA PRO A 78 0.72 -17.75 -2.34
C PRO A 78 1.47 -17.80 -3.67
N ASP A 79 1.24 -16.81 -4.56
CA ASP A 79 1.90 -16.78 -5.86
C ASP A 79 3.38 -16.40 -5.74
N ARG A 80 4.20 -17.16 -6.42
CA ARG A 80 5.64 -16.89 -6.49
C ARG A 80 5.96 -15.83 -7.55
N PRO A 81 7.01 -15.02 -7.37
CA PRO A 81 7.41 -13.98 -8.32
C PRO A 81 7.58 -14.45 -9.76
N HIS A 82 8.08 -15.66 -9.96
CA HIS A 82 8.37 -16.22 -11.29
C HIS A 82 7.11 -16.59 -12.11
N PHE A 83 5.92 -16.59 -11.52
CA PHE A 83 4.68 -16.74 -12.27
C PHE A 83 4.27 -15.45 -13.00
N GLY A 84 5.04 -14.38 -12.86
CA GLY A 84 4.86 -13.16 -13.66
C GLY A 84 3.60 -12.36 -13.36
N HIS A 85 2.94 -12.61 -12.24
CA HIS A 85 1.78 -11.79 -11.85
C HIS A 85 2.21 -10.39 -11.37
N LEU A 86 1.30 -9.42 -11.41
CA LEU A 86 1.60 -8.02 -11.04
C LEU A 86 2.09 -7.82 -9.60
N SER A 87 1.87 -8.77 -8.70
CA SER A 87 2.47 -8.76 -7.36
C SER A 87 3.84 -9.44 -7.30
N GLY A 88 4.35 -9.95 -8.41
CA GLY A 88 5.65 -10.60 -8.50
C GLY A 88 6.85 -9.70 -8.21
N CYS A 89 6.66 -8.38 -8.28
CA CYS A 89 7.68 -7.42 -7.92
C CYS A 89 8.10 -7.58 -6.45
N THR A 90 9.35 -7.97 -6.24
CA THR A 90 9.94 -8.12 -4.91
C THR A 90 10.20 -6.76 -4.25
N TYR A 91 10.45 -6.74 -2.94
CA TYR A 91 10.82 -5.48 -2.28
C TYR A 91 12.17 -4.94 -2.76
N SER A 92 13.12 -5.79 -3.13
CA SER A 92 14.39 -5.37 -3.74
C SER A 92 14.17 -4.67 -5.09
N GLU A 93 13.25 -5.17 -5.90
CA GLU A 93 12.86 -4.50 -7.15
C GLU A 93 12.13 -3.18 -6.89
N ASN A 94 11.32 -3.11 -5.82
CA ASN A 94 10.66 -1.87 -5.42
C ASN A 94 11.65 -0.75 -5.04
N GLU A 95 12.86 -1.08 -4.60
CA GLU A 95 13.91 -0.09 -4.35
C GLU A 95 14.35 0.58 -5.66
N SER A 96 14.55 -0.20 -6.73
CA SER A 96 14.96 0.33 -8.05
C SER A 96 13.90 1.27 -8.63
N TRP A 97 12.61 0.99 -8.36
CA TRP A 97 11.47 1.84 -8.74
C TRP A 97 11.22 3.00 -7.77
N ARG A 98 12.09 3.21 -6.78
CA ARG A 98 11.96 4.25 -5.74
C ARG A 98 10.66 4.18 -4.93
N LYS A 99 10.04 3.01 -4.87
CA LYS A 99 8.83 2.75 -4.07
C LYS A 99 9.14 2.46 -2.61
N ALA A 100 10.28 1.82 -2.36
CA ALA A 100 10.72 1.37 -1.05
C ALA A 100 12.10 1.93 -0.69
N VAL A 101 12.41 2.05 0.59
CA VAL A 101 13.74 2.43 1.07
C VAL A 101 14.64 1.20 1.17
N LYS A 102 15.94 1.37 0.89
CA LYS A 102 16.92 0.28 0.90
C LYS A 102 17.00 -0.47 2.26
N ASN A 103 16.90 0.26 3.36
CA ASN A 103 17.01 -0.29 4.71
C ASN A 103 15.65 -0.37 5.41
N GLY A 104 14.58 -0.63 4.66
CA GLY A 104 13.25 -0.83 5.20
C GLY A 104 13.06 -2.21 5.82
N VAL A 105 11.96 -2.40 6.51
CA VAL A 105 11.57 -3.69 7.10
C VAL A 105 10.50 -4.32 6.23
N TYR A 106 10.84 -5.39 5.54
CA TYR A 106 9.96 -6.05 4.58
C TYR A 106 9.84 -7.54 4.87
N ALA A 107 8.64 -8.08 4.69
CA ALA A 107 8.37 -9.50 4.79
C ALA A 107 7.46 -9.96 3.65
N GLU A 108 7.81 -11.09 3.05
CA GLU A 108 7.01 -11.78 2.05
C GLU A 108 6.65 -13.16 2.56
N ILE A 109 5.36 -13.42 2.65
CA ILE A 109 4.78 -14.63 3.23
C ILE A 109 4.03 -15.35 2.11
N GLN A 110 4.51 -16.51 1.71
CA GLN A 110 3.98 -17.27 0.58
C GLN A 110 2.72 -18.10 0.89
N PRO A 111 2.47 -18.63 2.11
CA PRO A 111 1.23 -19.33 2.37
C PRO A 111 -0.01 -18.47 2.12
N ASP A 112 -1.14 -19.14 1.88
CA ASP A 112 -2.43 -18.47 1.73
C ASP A 112 -2.81 -17.68 2.98
N ALA A 113 -3.51 -16.58 2.78
CA ALA A 113 -3.93 -15.70 3.87
C ALA A 113 -4.79 -16.42 4.91
N THR A 114 -5.61 -17.37 4.50
CA THR A 114 -6.45 -18.17 5.43
C THR A 114 -5.63 -19.00 6.40
N GLN A 115 -4.43 -19.41 6.00
CA GLN A 115 -3.50 -20.15 6.86
C GLN A 115 -2.74 -19.22 7.82
N VAL A 116 -2.39 -18.02 7.38
CA VAL A 116 -1.51 -17.10 8.13
C VAL A 116 -2.31 -16.17 9.04
N TRP A 117 -3.46 -15.70 8.57
CA TRP A 117 -4.23 -14.65 9.20
C TRP A 117 -4.64 -14.95 10.65
N PRO A 118 -5.15 -16.14 10.99
CA PRO A 118 -5.54 -16.45 12.38
C PRO A 118 -4.37 -16.32 13.36
N PHE A 119 -3.18 -16.81 12.97
CA PHE A 119 -1.98 -16.74 13.82
C PHE A 119 -1.48 -15.31 13.98
N LEU A 120 -1.48 -14.53 12.89
CA LEU A 120 -1.08 -13.13 12.93
C LEU A 120 -2.00 -12.30 13.84
N VAL A 121 -3.32 -12.48 13.70
CA VAL A 121 -4.30 -11.80 14.54
C VAL A 121 -4.14 -12.20 16.00
N LYS A 122 -4.00 -13.49 16.28
CA LYS A 122 -3.77 -13.98 17.64
C LYS A 122 -2.51 -13.36 18.26
N TYR A 123 -1.40 -13.35 17.54
CA TYR A 123 -0.16 -12.73 17.98
C TYR A 123 -0.34 -11.24 18.29
N ILE A 124 -1.00 -10.49 17.42
CA ILE A 124 -1.26 -9.05 17.62
C ILE A 124 -2.11 -8.83 18.87
N LEU A 125 -3.16 -9.64 19.06
CA LEU A 125 -4.03 -9.53 20.23
C LEU A 125 -3.29 -9.82 21.53
N ASP A 126 -2.45 -10.85 21.55
CA ASP A 126 -1.69 -11.23 22.73
C ASP A 126 -0.60 -10.20 23.10
N THR A 127 0.03 -9.61 22.08
CA THR A 127 1.16 -8.70 22.29
C THR A 127 0.76 -7.24 22.50
N ARG A 128 -0.42 -6.84 22.08
CA ARG A 128 -0.88 -5.43 22.21
C ARG A 128 -0.88 -4.92 23.64
N HIS A 129 -1.18 -5.79 24.62
CA HIS A 129 -1.21 -5.43 26.05
C HIS A 129 0.20 -5.18 26.60
N VAL A 130 1.20 -5.88 26.06
CA VAL A 130 2.61 -5.71 26.47
C VAL A 130 3.16 -4.36 25.99
N VAL A 131 2.75 -3.91 24.80
CA VAL A 131 3.19 -2.61 24.25
C VAL A 131 2.48 -1.44 24.91
N GLY A 132 1.22 -1.59 25.31
CA GLY A 132 0.45 -0.57 26.01
C GLY A 132 0.99 -0.24 27.41
N ASN A 133 1.57 -1.22 28.11
CA ASN A 133 2.13 -1.04 29.46
C ASN A 133 3.53 -0.40 29.49
N LYS A 134 4.24 -0.35 28.37
CA LYS A 134 5.57 0.30 28.26
C LYS A 134 5.51 1.80 27.95
N ARG A 135 4.31 2.37 27.80
CA ARG A 135 4.10 3.80 27.48
C ARG A 135 3.43 4.60 28.62
N ARG A 136 3.38 4.02 29.84
CA ARG A 136 3.00 4.75 31.04
C ARG A 136 4.21 5.05 31.90
#